data_1674b40e87460c36a6664e1d622a7b90
#
_entry.id   1674b40e87460c36a6664e1d622a7b90
#
_cell.length_a   1.000
_cell.length_b   1.000
_cell.length_c   1.000
_cell.angle_alpha   90.00
_cell.angle_beta   90.00
_cell.angle_gamma   90.00
#
_symmetry.space_group_name_H-M   'P 1'
#
loop_
_entity.id
_entity.type
_entity.pdbx_description
1 polymer ?
#
loop_
_entity_poly.entity_id
_entity_poly.type
_entity_poly.pdbx_seq_one_letter_code
_entity_poly.pdbx_strand_id
1 'polypeptide(L)'
;MKHILPMPDDVKWNQWNTPACVGFACALAQMIKLYELTNKWIPLSPYSVYGYYRSESRGLHLSNGLDALRDFGALPSYEWDEPCANPECARRLKLYRKKHPEAYASAARFKLRQYREVRDFDDVRQEIDAGNPIVMALDVDGAFGKRDKGIEPRILSPGTIRSHAVCIVGYTDDNYMIARNSHGESDNGGFVYFPKGRPFDCAYALCDADTAILRKAKTIKLTIGSKTADVDGKPVDMPVAPYIRLDRLLVPVRAVADALGCTVTWDATSGTATLTSEEGVLALTAHSPVLQVNGKPVEMDAAPEIVGSGTMMIPARYIAEALHCKVAWDAPARTATITAI
;
A
#
# COMPACT_ATOMS: atom_id res chain seq x y z
N MET A 1 -24.40 19.15 2.48
CA MET A 1 -23.92 17.89 1.81
C MET A 1 -22.51 17.60 2.30
N LYS A 2 -22.00 16.37 2.13
CA LYS A 2 -20.63 16.00 2.45
C LYS A 2 -19.89 15.66 1.16
N HIS A 3 -18.70 16.23 0.99
CA HIS A 3 -17.76 15.92 -0.09
C HIS A 3 -16.65 15.05 0.51
N ILE A 4 -16.65 13.76 0.24
CA ILE A 4 -15.72 12.80 0.85
C ILE A 4 -15.07 11.99 -0.25
N LEU A 5 -13.73 11.89 -0.19
CA LEU A 5 -12.94 11.00 -1.04
C LEU A 5 -13.33 9.54 -0.80
N PRO A 6 -13.14 8.66 -1.78
CA PRO A 6 -13.31 7.23 -1.59
C PRO A 6 -12.52 6.73 -0.37
N MET A 7 -13.14 5.83 0.39
CA MET A 7 -12.54 5.25 1.59
C MET A 7 -12.60 3.73 1.50
N PRO A 8 -11.56 3.01 1.92
CA PRO A 8 -11.61 1.57 2.02
C PRO A 8 -12.61 1.15 3.11
N ASP A 9 -13.47 0.16 2.80
CA ASP A 9 -14.57 -0.25 3.67
C ASP A 9 -14.11 -0.86 5.02
N ASP A 10 -12.91 -1.44 5.08
CA ASP A 10 -12.43 -2.26 6.20
C ASP A 10 -11.31 -1.63 7.04
N VAL A 11 -10.95 -0.37 6.83
CA VAL A 11 -9.82 0.24 7.55
C VAL A 11 -10.27 0.69 8.95
N LYS A 12 -10.27 -0.25 9.88
CA LYS A 12 -10.44 -0.01 11.33
C LYS A 12 -9.08 0.25 11.98
N TRP A 13 -8.51 1.40 11.69
CA TRP A 13 -7.17 1.71 12.14
C TRP A 13 -7.13 2.20 13.59
N ASN A 14 -6.35 1.49 14.39
CA ASN A 14 -6.05 1.90 15.75
C ASN A 14 -4.54 1.90 15.97
N GLN A 15 -3.98 3.09 16.22
CA GLN A 15 -2.57 3.22 16.60
C GLN A 15 -2.30 2.82 18.04
N TRP A 16 -3.37 2.51 18.82
CA TRP A 16 -3.31 2.20 20.25
C TRP A 16 -2.53 3.29 21.01
N ASN A 17 -1.61 2.87 21.89
CA ASN A 17 -0.75 3.77 22.66
C ASN A 17 0.58 4.12 21.95
N THR A 18 0.66 3.90 20.62
CA THR A 18 1.87 4.24 19.86
C THR A 18 1.84 5.69 19.37
N PRO A 19 2.97 6.40 19.32
CA PRO A 19 3.02 7.75 18.78
C PRO A 19 3.12 7.77 17.24
N ALA A 20 2.41 6.86 16.55
CA ALA A 20 2.52 6.62 15.12
C ALA A 20 1.47 7.38 14.27
N CYS A 21 0.77 8.38 14.82
CA CYS A 21 -0.30 9.11 14.14
C CYS A 21 0.09 9.62 12.75
N VAL A 22 1.31 10.12 12.58
CA VAL A 22 1.83 10.56 11.28
C VAL A 22 1.92 9.39 10.29
N GLY A 23 2.40 8.22 10.74
CA GLY A 23 2.44 7.02 9.89
C GLY A 23 1.06 6.60 9.42
N PHE A 24 0.06 6.64 10.30
CA PHE A 24 -1.33 6.33 9.99
C PHE A 24 -1.95 7.35 9.01
N ALA A 25 -1.79 8.63 9.28
CA ALA A 25 -2.31 9.68 8.39
C ALA A 25 -1.68 9.60 6.99
N CYS A 26 -0.36 9.44 6.91
CA CYS A 26 0.38 9.34 5.65
C CYS A 26 0.02 8.08 4.86
N ALA A 27 -0.06 6.92 5.51
CA ALA A 27 -0.41 5.67 4.82
C ALA A 27 -1.83 5.70 4.27
N LEU A 28 -2.82 6.23 5.04
CA LEU A 28 -4.18 6.40 4.54
C LEU A 28 -4.25 7.35 3.34
N ALA A 29 -3.61 8.51 3.46
CA ALA A 29 -3.58 9.47 2.36
C ALA A 29 -2.95 8.86 1.10
N GLN A 30 -1.86 8.09 1.24
CA GLN A 30 -1.24 7.39 0.12
C GLN A 30 -2.16 6.33 -0.49
N MET A 31 -2.90 5.56 0.32
CA MET A 31 -3.88 4.57 -0.15
C MET A 31 -5.01 5.23 -0.95
N ILE A 32 -5.57 6.33 -0.46
CA ILE A 32 -6.61 7.08 -1.15
C ILE A 32 -6.06 7.63 -2.48
N LYS A 33 -4.86 8.20 -2.47
CA LYS A 33 -4.24 8.73 -3.69
C LYS A 33 -3.96 7.66 -4.73
N LEU A 34 -3.48 6.50 -4.32
CA LEU A 34 -3.30 5.35 -5.21
C LEU A 34 -4.65 4.87 -5.78
N TYR A 35 -5.70 4.83 -4.96
CA TYR A 35 -7.03 4.47 -5.43
C TYR A 35 -7.56 5.47 -6.47
N GLU A 36 -7.45 6.77 -6.22
CA GLU A 36 -7.83 7.84 -7.17
C GLU A 36 -7.11 7.70 -8.53
N LEU A 37 -5.84 7.29 -8.50
CA LEU A 37 -5.03 7.15 -9.72
C LEU A 37 -5.24 5.82 -10.45
N THR A 38 -5.73 4.76 -9.77
CA THR A 38 -5.69 3.39 -10.31
C THR A 38 -6.98 2.62 -10.17
N ASN A 39 -7.95 3.14 -9.42
CA ASN A 39 -9.18 2.47 -8.99
C ASN A 39 -8.92 1.12 -8.25
N LYS A 40 -7.77 1.00 -7.56
CA LYS A 40 -7.38 -0.21 -6.80
C LYS A 40 -7.01 0.17 -5.37
N TRP A 41 -7.62 -0.54 -4.41
CA TRP A 41 -7.22 -0.43 -3.01
C TRP A 41 -5.98 -1.26 -2.74
N ILE A 42 -4.94 -0.60 -2.25
CA ILE A 42 -3.68 -1.22 -1.84
C ILE A 42 -3.49 -0.92 -0.37
N PRO A 43 -3.75 -1.90 0.50
CA PRO A 43 -3.56 -1.70 1.93
C PRO A 43 -2.08 -1.51 2.25
N LEU A 44 -1.73 -0.34 2.80
CA LEU A 44 -0.37 0.04 3.16
C LEU A 44 -0.18 0.03 4.67
N SER A 45 1.01 -0.38 5.12
CA SER A 45 1.37 -0.41 6.54
C SER A 45 1.70 0.98 7.08
N PRO A 46 0.93 1.50 8.06
CA PRO A 46 1.24 2.76 8.74
C PRO A 46 2.59 2.71 9.49
N TYR A 47 2.90 1.56 10.06
CA TYR A 47 4.13 1.37 10.81
C TYR A 47 5.36 1.32 9.91
N SER A 48 5.22 0.93 8.63
CA SER A 48 6.33 1.01 7.69
C SER A 48 6.77 2.45 7.47
N VAL A 49 5.82 3.38 7.36
CA VAL A 49 6.08 4.83 7.22
C VAL A 49 6.72 5.39 8.51
N TYR A 50 6.14 5.06 9.67
CA TYR A 50 6.67 5.49 10.95
C TYR A 50 8.08 4.94 11.23
N GLY A 51 8.32 3.67 10.94
CA GLY A 51 9.55 2.93 11.24
C GLY A 51 10.77 3.37 10.44
N TYR A 52 10.63 4.13 9.36
CA TYR A 52 11.78 4.64 8.61
C TYR A 52 12.63 5.60 9.45
N TYR A 53 12.00 6.45 10.26
CA TYR A 53 12.67 7.48 11.02
C TYR A 53 12.65 7.26 12.54
N ARG A 54 11.74 6.43 13.04
CA ARG A 54 11.56 6.21 14.47
C ARG A 54 11.59 4.73 14.84
N SER A 55 12.14 4.45 15.99
CA SER A 55 12.20 3.09 16.58
C SER A 55 11.68 3.04 18.01
N GLU A 56 11.25 4.16 18.58
CA GLU A 56 10.91 4.29 20.01
C GLU A 56 9.79 5.31 20.24
N SER A 57 9.40 5.50 21.48
CA SER A 57 8.26 6.21 22.04
C SER A 57 8.10 7.71 21.72
N ARG A 58 8.62 8.20 20.61
CA ARG A 58 8.49 9.60 20.19
C ARG A 58 7.67 9.74 18.92
N GLY A 59 6.85 10.79 18.84
CA GLY A 59 6.12 11.17 17.65
C GLY A 59 7.05 11.44 16.45
N LEU A 60 6.51 11.30 15.26
CA LEU A 60 7.17 11.63 14.01
C LEU A 60 6.72 13.04 13.56
N HIS A 61 7.62 13.86 13.06
CA HIS A 61 7.23 15.11 12.41
C HIS A 61 6.54 14.82 11.07
N LEU A 62 5.56 15.63 10.68
CA LEU A 62 4.77 15.35 9.48
C LEU A 62 5.64 15.30 8.21
N SER A 63 6.63 16.20 8.09
CA SER A 63 7.58 16.20 6.98
C SER A 63 8.36 14.89 6.86
N ASN A 64 8.76 14.27 7.99
CA ASN A 64 9.43 12.97 7.95
C ASN A 64 8.53 11.84 7.43
N GLY A 65 7.22 11.90 7.71
CA GLY A 65 6.26 10.95 7.15
C GLY A 65 6.14 11.08 5.62
N LEU A 66 6.10 12.31 5.12
CA LEU A 66 6.10 12.59 3.68
C LEU A 66 7.42 12.20 3.01
N ASP A 67 8.55 12.50 3.66
CA ASP A 67 9.88 12.09 3.19
C ASP A 67 9.99 10.55 3.15
N ALA A 68 9.42 9.85 4.15
CA ALA A 68 9.36 8.39 4.14
C ALA A 68 8.60 7.87 2.92
N LEU A 69 7.44 8.43 2.63
CA LEU A 69 6.66 8.06 1.45
C LEU A 69 7.38 8.40 0.14
N ARG A 70 8.03 9.57 0.06
CA ARG A 70 8.73 10.01 -1.15
C ARG A 70 9.99 9.19 -1.41
N ASP A 71 10.80 8.98 -0.40
CA ASP A 71 12.14 8.41 -0.56
C ASP A 71 12.10 6.87 -0.58
N PHE A 72 11.21 6.27 0.20
CA PHE A 72 11.14 4.81 0.39
C PHE A 72 9.82 4.20 -0.04
N GLY A 73 8.69 4.93 0.01
CA GLY A 73 7.35 4.39 -0.19
C GLY A 73 6.78 3.79 1.10
N ALA A 74 5.67 3.07 0.98
CA ALA A 74 5.05 2.35 2.10
C ALA A 74 4.92 0.85 1.76
N LEU A 75 5.18 -0.02 2.74
CA LEU A 75 5.00 -1.47 2.57
C LEU A 75 3.52 -1.81 2.45
N PRO A 76 3.13 -2.67 1.50
CA PRO A 76 1.82 -3.30 1.54
C PRO A 76 1.64 -4.08 2.85
N SER A 77 0.49 -3.92 3.51
CA SER A 77 0.24 -4.56 4.81
C SER A 77 0.16 -6.10 4.72
N TYR A 78 -0.16 -6.65 3.55
CA TYR A 78 -0.13 -8.09 3.29
C TYR A 78 1.29 -8.69 3.15
N GLU A 79 2.31 -7.86 2.99
CA GLU A 79 3.72 -8.28 2.98
C GLU A 79 4.36 -8.16 4.36
N TRP A 80 3.60 -7.64 5.31
CA TRP A 80 4.02 -7.38 6.66
C TRP A 80 2.95 -7.92 7.61
N ASP A 81 3.29 -8.98 8.31
CA ASP A 81 2.43 -9.51 9.37
C ASP A 81 2.42 -8.50 10.53
N GLU A 82 1.38 -7.68 10.58
CA GLU A 82 1.25 -6.61 11.58
C GLU A 82 0.53 -7.10 12.83
N PRO A 83 1.22 -7.51 13.84
CA PRO A 83 0.58 -7.59 15.16
C PRO A 83 1.15 -6.58 16.11
N CYS A 84 1.35 -5.32 15.72
CA CYS A 84 2.02 -4.47 16.66
C CYS A 84 1.20 -3.28 17.11
N ALA A 85 0.54 -3.48 18.23
CA ALA A 85 -0.15 -2.47 19.00
C ALA A 85 0.72 -1.78 20.06
N ASN A 86 2.06 -1.88 20.00
CA ASN A 86 2.91 -1.34 21.06
C ASN A 86 4.24 -0.77 20.53
N PRO A 87 4.98 0.03 21.33
CA PRO A 87 6.25 0.64 20.90
C PRO A 87 7.34 -0.35 20.46
N GLU A 88 7.25 -1.61 20.86
CA GLU A 88 8.18 -2.65 20.43
C GLU A 88 8.09 -2.94 18.92
N CYS A 89 6.96 -2.62 18.33
CA CYS A 89 6.74 -2.67 16.90
C CYS A 89 7.70 -1.82 16.08
N ALA A 90 7.86 -0.58 16.48
CA ALA A 90 8.78 0.32 15.79
C ALA A 90 10.23 -0.19 15.87
N ARG A 91 10.60 -0.82 17.00
CA ARG A 91 11.89 -1.47 17.16
C ARG A 91 12.03 -2.73 16.29
N ARG A 92 10.98 -3.54 16.21
CA ARG A 92 10.92 -4.72 15.33
C ARG A 92 11.00 -4.30 13.87
N LEU A 93 10.33 -3.24 13.45
CA LEU A 93 10.39 -2.70 12.10
C LEU A 93 11.81 -2.32 11.68
N LYS A 94 12.54 -1.63 12.56
CA LYS A 94 13.94 -1.28 12.30
C LYS A 94 14.83 -2.51 12.15
N LEU A 95 14.60 -3.54 12.97
CA LEU A 95 15.32 -4.82 12.89
C LEU A 95 14.89 -5.63 11.66
N TYR A 96 13.62 -5.61 11.34
CA TYR A 96 13.07 -6.29 10.16
C TYR A 96 13.65 -5.70 8.87
N ARG A 97 13.65 -4.37 8.74
CA ARG A 97 14.27 -3.68 7.60
C ARG A 97 15.73 -4.10 7.38
N LYS A 98 16.49 -4.25 8.46
CA LYS A 98 17.88 -4.69 8.40
C LYS A 98 18.02 -6.16 7.95
N LYS A 99 17.06 -7.01 8.32
CA LYS A 99 17.03 -8.44 8.00
C LYS A 99 16.37 -8.77 6.67
N HIS A 100 15.45 -7.91 6.20
CA HIS A 100 14.59 -8.12 5.03
C HIS A 100 14.63 -6.91 4.09
N PRO A 101 15.79 -6.59 3.49
CA PRO A 101 15.90 -5.47 2.56
C PRO A 101 14.99 -5.62 1.33
N GLU A 102 14.70 -6.86 0.92
CA GLU A 102 13.80 -7.19 -0.18
C GLU A 102 12.35 -6.74 0.08
N ALA A 103 11.86 -6.83 1.32
CA ALA A 103 10.52 -6.36 1.67
C ALA A 103 10.40 -4.85 1.48
N TYR A 104 11.47 -4.11 1.73
CA TYR A 104 11.49 -2.66 1.52
C TYR A 104 11.71 -2.27 0.05
N ALA A 105 12.25 -3.15 -0.79
CA ALA A 105 12.25 -2.95 -2.22
C ALA A 105 10.80 -2.92 -2.76
N SER A 106 9.89 -3.70 -2.16
CA SER A 106 8.48 -3.67 -2.53
C SER A 106 7.79 -2.35 -2.14
N ALA A 107 8.19 -1.71 -1.05
CA ALA A 107 7.68 -0.40 -0.66
C ALA A 107 7.97 0.69 -1.71
N ALA A 108 9.09 0.59 -2.41
CA ALA A 108 9.48 1.54 -3.45
C ALA A 108 8.50 1.62 -4.62
N ARG A 109 7.60 0.64 -4.76
CA ARG A 109 6.51 0.61 -5.74
C ARG A 109 5.42 1.63 -5.44
N PHE A 110 5.31 2.08 -4.19
CA PHE A 110 4.23 2.93 -3.69
C PHE A 110 4.75 4.25 -3.13
N LYS A 111 5.65 4.88 -3.91
CA LYS A 111 6.21 6.18 -3.54
C LYS A 111 5.25 7.32 -3.80
N LEU A 112 5.26 8.29 -2.90
CA LEU A 112 4.69 9.61 -3.15
C LEU A 112 5.59 10.35 -4.14
N ARG A 113 5.01 10.92 -5.19
CA ARG A 113 5.75 11.73 -6.18
C ARG A 113 5.66 13.21 -5.92
N GLN A 114 4.46 13.66 -5.56
CA GLN A 114 4.20 15.07 -5.37
C GLN A 114 3.24 15.31 -4.22
N TYR A 115 3.55 16.31 -3.41
CA TYR A 115 2.64 16.88 -2.43
C TYR A 115 2.70 18.40 -2.48
N ARG A 116 1.66 19.07 -1.95
CA ARG A 116 1.50 20.52 -1.94
C ARG A 116 1.09 20.99 -0.55
N GLU A 117 1.63 22.12 -0.12
CA GLU A 117 1.22 22.74 1.12
C GLU A 117 -0.24 23.23 1.06
N VAL A 118 -0.97 23.03 2.14
CA VAL A 118 -2.35 23.46 2.36
C VAL A 118 -2.34 24.48 3.49
N ARG A 119 -2.82 25.68 3.25
CA ARG A 119 -2.70 26.83 4.16
C ARG A 119 -3.97 27.15 4.91
N ASP A 120 -5.12 26.86 4.32
CA ASP A 120 -6.42 27.22 4.85
C ASP A 120 -7.54 26.27 4.39
N PHE A 121 -8.78 26.58 4.78
CA PHE A 121 -9.94 25.78 4.44
C PHE A 121 -10.30 25.80 2.95
N ASP A 122 -10.00 26.88 2.25
CA ASP A 122 -10.31 27.01 0.83
C ASP A 122 -9.32 26.17 0.00
N ASP A 123 -8.05 26.10 0.42
CA ASP A 123 -7.06 25.12 -0.09
C ASP A 123 -7.55 23.67 0.18
N VAL A 124 -8.09 23.37 1.39
CA VAL A 124 -8.66 22.05 1.69
C VAL A 124 -9.75 21.66 0.70
N ARG A 125 -10.70 22.57 0.43
CA ARG A 125 -11.78 22.31 -0.53
C ARG A 125 -11.23 22.03 -1.92
N GLN A 126 -10.32 22.88 -2.38
CA GLN A 126 -9.70 22.73 -3.71
C GLN A 126 -8.97 21.41 -3.87
N GLU A 127 -8.20 20.99 -2.87
CA GLU A 127 -7.43 19.74 -2.94
C GLU A 127 -8.34 18.50 -2.85
N ILE A 128 -9.37 18.52 -2.00
CA ILE A 128 -10.35 17.42 -1.92
C ILE A 128 -11.15 17.30 -3.22
N ASP A 129 -11.58 18.41 -3.82
CA ASP A 129 -12.29 18.40 -5.11
C ASP A 129 -11.40 17.91 -6.26
N ALA A 130 -10.08 18.07 -6.13
CA ALA A 130 -9.08 17.51 -7.06
C ALA A 130 -8.72 16.02 -6.77
N GLY A 131 -9.38 15.36 -5.83
CA GLY A 131 -9.09 13.97 -5.47
C GLY A 131 -7.82 13.82 -4.63
N ASN A 132 -7.35 14.86 -3.93
CA ASN A 132 -6.12 14.87 -3.18
C ASN A 132 -6.40 14.78 -1.66
N PRO A 133 -6.11 13.64 -1.01
CA PRO A 133 -6.20 13.53 0.45
C PRO A 133 -5.10 14.39 1.10
N ILE A 134 -5.39 14.89 2.31
CA ILE A 134 -4.51 15.83 3.00
C ILE A 134 -4.05 15.21 4.32
N VAL A 135 -2.76 15.23 4.59
CA VAL A 135 -2.21 14.95 5.92
C VAL A 135 -2.05 16.27 6.68
N MET A 136 -2.54 16.32 7.92
CA MET A 136 -2.59 17.53 8.72
C MET A 136 -2.09 17.26 10.14
N ALA A 137 -1.20 18.11 10.63
CA ALA A 137 -0.77 18.15 12.01
C ALA A 137 -1.45 19.34 12.72
N LEU A 138 -1.99 19.06 13.90
CA LEU A 138 -2.69 20.07 14.71
C LEU A 138 -2.65 19.68 16.19
N ASP A 139 -2.87 20.68 17.03
CA ASP A 139 -3.03 20.44 18.45
C ASP A 139 -4.41 19.88 18.79
N VAL A 140 -4.46 18.93 19.73
CA VAL A 140 -5.68 18.32 20.25
C VAL A 140 -5.64 18.27 21.78
N ASP A 141 -6.82 18.26 22.41
CA ASP A 141 -6.94 18.11 23.87
C ASP A 141 -7.32 16.67 24.27
N GLY A 142 -7.48 16.43 25.57
CA GLY A 142 -7.79 15.10 26.13
C GLY A 142 -9.17 14.54 25.74
N ALA A 143 -10.06 15.37 25.18
CA ALA A 143 -11.38 14.95 24.72
C ALA A 143 -11.45 14.69 23.21
N PHE A 144 -10.33 14.80 22.51
CA PHE A 144 -10.24 14.59 21.07
C PHE A 144 -10.80 13.22 20.63
N GLY A 145 -11.67 13.26 19.64
CA GLY A 145 -12.31 12.06 19.06
C GLY A 145 -13.37 11.40 19.94
N LYS A 146 -13.66 11.97 21.13
CA LYS A 146 -14.67 11.46 22.09
C LYS A 146 -15.90 12.38 22.19
N ARG A 147 -15.93 13.45 21.41
CA ARG A 147 -17.02 14.44 21.44
C ARG A 147 -18.23 13.94 20.67
N ASP A 148 -19.39 14.43 21.07
CA ASP A 148 -20.64 14.11 20.38
C ASP A 148 -20.53 14.40 18.88
N LYS A 149 -20.98 13.45 18.06
CA LYS A 149 -20.89 13.49 16.59
C LYS A 149 -19.50 13.73 16.01
N GLY A 150 -18.43 13.60 16.82
CA GLY A 150 -17.04 13.84 16.40
C GLY A 150 -16.72 15.30 16.10
N ILE A 151 -17.56 16.25 16.51
CA ILE A 151 -17.35 17.67 16.21
C ILE A 151 -16.36 18.25 17.22
N GLU A 152 -15.22 18.69 16.70
CA GLU A 152 -14.15 19.31 17.47
C GLU A 152 -14.33 20.84 17.56
N PRO A 153 -13.94 21.48 18.67
CA PRO A 153 -14.08 22.92 18.82
C PRO A 153 -13.07 23.67 17.96
N ARG A 154 -13.40 24.92 17.62
CA ARG A 154 -12.46 25.81 16.94
C ARG A 154 -11.28 26.20 17.84
N ILE A 155 -11.54 26.37 19.12
CA ILE A 155 -10.53 26.72 20.16
C ILE A 155 -10.52 25.59 21.18
N LEU A 156 -9.33 25.10 21.51
CA LEU A 156 -9.16 24.07 22.51
C LEU A 156 -9.51 24.55 23.91
N SER A 157 -10.06 23.65 24.71
CA SER A 157 -10.24 23.90 26.12
C SER A 157 -8.88 23.97 26.85
N PRO A 158 -8.73 24.78 27.91
CA PRO A 158 -7.53 24.75 28.76
C PRO A 158 -7.27 23.34 29.29
N GLY A 159 -6.03 22.90 29.25
CA GLY A 159 -5.64 21.57 29.73
C GLY A 159 -4.44 21.00 29.01
N THR A 160 -4.32 19.68 29.05
CA THR A 160 -3.21 18.99 28.35
C THR A 160 -3.43 19.03 26.84
N ILE A 161 -2.59 19.75 26.14
CA ILE A 161 -2.56 19.83 24.68
C ILE A 161 -1.49 18.89 24.16
N ARG A 162 -1.78 18.19 23.06
CA ARG A 162 -0.87 17.27 22.38
C ARG A 162 -0.95 17.48 20.89
N SER A 163 0.19 17.48 20.21
CA SER A 163 0.22 17.46 18.76
C SER A 163 -0.24 16.10 18.24
N HIS A 164 -1.06 16.08 17.21
CA HIS A 164 -1.63 14.90 16.58
C HIS A 164 -1.65 15.06 15.06
N ALA A 165 -1.65 13.95 14.35
CA ALA A 165 -1.77 13.93 12.90
C ALA A 165 -3.00 13.14 12.45
N VAL A 166 -3.73 13.69 11.50
CA VAL A 166 -4.93 13.09 10.90
C VAL A 166 -4.87 13.15 9.38
N CYS A 167 -5.66 12.32 8.71
CA CYS A 167 -5.90 12.42 7.29
C CYS A 167 -7.22 13.15 7.03
N ILE A 168 -7.18 14.32 6.40
CA ILE A 168 -8.37 15.03 5.92
C ILE A 168 -8.80 14.35 4.63
N VAL A 169 -10.04 13.87 4.61
CA VAL A 169 -10.61 13.06 3.54
C VAL A 169 -11.84 13.72 2.92
N GLY A 170 -12.22 14.89 3.40
CA GLY A 170 -13.40 15.57 2.87
C GLY A 170 -13.72 16.89 3.58
N TYR A 171 -14.83 17.47 3.18
CA TYR A 171 -15.43 18.66 3.81
C TYR A 171 -16.95 18.63 3.72
N THR A 172 -17.64 19.52 4.46
CA THR A 172 -19.08 19.72 4.40
C THR A 172 -19.43 21.12 3.88
N ASP A 173 -20.65 21.28 3.33
CA ASP A 173 -21.18 22.60 2.94
C ASP A 173 -21.27 23.57 4.11
N ASP A 174 -21.41 23.03 5.34
CA ASP A 174 -21.43 23.81 6.60
C ASP A 174 -20.03 24.20 7.08
N ASN A 175 -19.02 24.10 6.23
CA ASN A 175 -17.64 24.50 6.47
C ASN A 175 -16.91 23.70 7.57
N TYR A 176 -17.08 22.39 7.60
CA TYR A 176 -16.24 21.50 8.40
C TYR A 176 -15.27 20.70 7.52
N MET A 177 -14.03 20.58 7.93
CA MET A 177 -13.10 19.58 7.42
C MET A 177 -13.47 18.22 8.01
N ILE A 178 -13.46 17.17 7.20
CA ILE A 178 -13.72 15.78 7.61
C ILE A 178 -12.39 15.07 7.67
N ALA A 179 -12.01 14.64 8.87
CA ALA A 179 -10.79 13.89 9.10
C ALA A 179 -11.07 12.42 9.45
N ARG A 180 -10.21 11.53 9.01
CA ARG A 180 -10.13 10.17 9.50
C ARG A 180 -9.06 10.10 10.58
N ASN A 181 -9.47 9.68 11.78
CA ASN A 181 -8.60 9.50 12.93
C ASN A 181 -8.07 8.06 13.00
N SER A 182 -6.99 7.85 13.76
CA SER A 182 -6.32 6.56 13.96
C SER A 182 -6.49 5.99 15.38
N HIS A 183 -7.55 6.37 16.09
CA HIS A 183 -7.85 5.88 17.46
C HIS A 183 -8.95 4.80 17.48
N GLY A 184 -9.10 4.03 16.42
CA GLY A 184 -10.13 3.00 16.31
C GLY A 184 -11.51 3.56 15.93
N GLU A 185 -12.56 2.76 16.14
CA GLU A 185 -13.93 3.18 15.94
C GLU A 185 -14.38 3.97 17.18
N SER A 186 -14.59 5.26 16.99
CA SER A 186 -15.41 6.10 17.87
C SER A 186 -16.86 6.03 17.40
N ASP A 187 -17.80 6.62 18.17
CA ASP A 187 -19.24 6.66 17.86
C ASP A 187 -19.59 7.16 16.43
N ASN A 188 -18.62 7.77 15.74
CA ASN A 188 -18.73 8.27 14.37
C ASN A 188 -17.93 7.45 13.35
N GLY A 189 -17.66 6.18 13.59
CA GLY A 189 -16.89 5.34 12.69
C GLY A 189 -15.44 5.84 12.47
N GLY A 190 -14.86 6.54 13.47
CA GLY A 190 -13.51 7.11 13.42
C GLY A 190 -13.37 8.41 12.64
N PHE A 191 -14.47 9.07 12.26
CA PHE A 191 -14.44 10.40 11.66
C PHE A 191 -14.48 11.50 12.72
N VAL A 192 -13.76 12.58 12.42
CA VAL A 192 -13.69 13.79 13.24
C VAL A 192 -13.92 15.01 12.35
N TYR A 193 -14.65 16.01 12.86
CA TYR A 193 -15.04 17.20 12.10
C TYR A 193 -14.42 18.45 12.73
N PHE A 194 -13.61 19.17 11.96
CA PHE A 194 -12.99 20.41 12.38
C PHE A 194 -13.68 21.61 11.70
N PRO A 195 -14.17 22.59 12.46
CA PRO A 195 -14.81 23.76 11.85
C PRO A 195 -13.80 24.63 11.08
N LYS A 196 -14.26 25.33 10.06
CA LYS A 196 -13.49 26.36 9.36
C LYS A 196 -12.84 27.33 10.36
N GLY A 197 -11.55 27.60 10.16
CA GLY A 197 -10.76 28.44 11.05
C GLY A 197 -10.23 27.73 12.30
N ARG A 198 -10.35 26.39 12.38
CA ARG A 198 -9.58 25.60 13.34
C ARG A 198 -8.09 25.74 13.00
N PRO A 199 -7.24 26.21 13.95
CA PRO A 199 -5.80 26.26 13.73
C PRO A 199 -5.17 24.88 13.55
N PHE A 200 -4.19 24.78 12.68
CA PHE A 200 -3.33 23.62 12.49
C PHE A 200 -1.87 24.05 12.28
N ASP A 201 -0.94 23.18 12.58
CA ASP A 201 0.51 23.50 12.52
C ASP A 201 1.01 23.47 11.08
N CYS A 202 0.66 22.42 10.34
CA CYS A 202 0.98 22.26 8.93
C CYS A 202 0.05 21.22 8.30
N ALA A 203 -0.16 21.35 6.98
CA ALA A 203 -0.93 20.40 6.21
C ALA A 203 -0.39 20.30 4.79
N TYR A 204 -0.48 19.07 4.21
CA TYR A 204 0.00 18.79 2.86
C TYR A 204 -0.95 17.85 2.12
N ALA A 205 -1.35 18.24 0.92
CA ALA A 205 -2.13 17.41 0.01
C ALA A 205 -1.22 16.47 -0.78
N LEU A 206 -1.59 15.22 -0.89
CA LEU A 206 -0.89 14.24 -1.72
C LEU A 206 -1.44 14.31 -3.15
N CYS A 207 -0.64 14.82 -4.09
CA CYS A 207 -1.11 15.17 -5.44
C CYS A 207 -0.79 14.10 -6.48
N ASP A 208 0.29 13.32 -6.30
CA ASP A 208 0.69 12.27 -7.22
C ASP A 208 1.47 11.16 -6.50
N ALA A 209 1.35 9.92 -7.02
CA ALA A 209 2.02 8.74 -6.50
C ALA A 209 2.57 7.87 -7.64
N ASP A 210 3.55 7.01 -7.34
CA ASP A 210 4.06 6.08 -8.31
C ASP A 210 3.05 4.95 -8.56
N THR A 211 2.51 4.91 -9.77
CA THR A 211 1.54 3.91 -10.20
C THR A 211 2.08 3.02 -11.32
N ALA A 212 3.35 3.20 -11.69
CA ALA A 212 3.91 2.51 -12.85
C ALA A 212 3.78 0.98 -12.75
N ILE A 213 3.91 0.45 -11.53
CA ILE A 213 3.82 -0.99 -11.28
C ILE A 213 2.37 -1.49 -11.12
N LEU A 214 1.41 -0.58 -10.97
CA LEU A 214 -0.01 -0.93 -10.82
C LEU A 214 -0.74 -0.97 -12.17
N ARG A 215 -0.06 -0.59 -13.23
CA ARG A 215 -0.58 -0.67 -14.60
C ARG A 215 -0.22 -2.04 -15.16
N LYS A 216 -1.21 -2.72 -15.72
CA LYS A 216 -0.97 -3.97 -16.46
C LYS A 216 0.00 -3.68 -17.60
N ALA A 217 1.14 -4.34 -17.58
CA ALA A 217 2.11 -4.25 -18.67
C ALA A 217 1.52 -4.82 -19.96
N LYS A 218 1.83 -4.20 -21.07
CA LYS A 218 1.47 -4.75 -22.39
C LYS A 218 2.37 -5.92 -22.76
N THR A 219 3.65 -5.86 -22.35
CA THR A 219 4.64 -6.86 -22.70
C THR A 219 5.62 -7.09 -21.55
N ILE A 220 5.88 -8.34 -21.22
CA ILE A 220 6.89 -8.75 -20.24
C ILE A 220 7.82 -9.74 -20.92
N LYS A 221 9.14 -9.46 -20.97
CA LYS A 221 10.16 -10.38 -21.47
C LYS A 221 10.99 -10.93 -20.34
N LEU A 222 11.08 -12.25 -20.28
CA LEU A 222 11.74 -13.02 -19.23
C LEU A 222 12.80 -13.90 -19.85
N THR A 223 14.08 -13.55 -19.67
CA THR A 223 15.21 -14.30 -20.22
C THR A 223 15.74 -15.28 -19.18
N ILE A 224 15.92 -16.54 -19.55
CA ILE A 224 16.49 -17.57 -18.67
C ILE A 224 17.86 -17.13 -18.16
N GLY A 225 18.05 -17.25 -16.83
CA GLY A 225 19.29 -16.91 -16.17
C GLY A 225 19.49 -15.41 -15.89
N SER A 226 18.63 -14.52 -16.44
CA SER A 226 18.66 -13.09 -16.14
C SER A 226 17.81 -12.76 -14.91
N LYS A 227 18.35 -12.01 -13.95
CA LYS A 227 17.60 -11.45 -12.83
C LYS A 227 16.87 -10.15 -13.19
N THR A 228 16.98 -9.69 -14.43
CA THR A 228 16.31 -8.48 -14.91
C THR A 228 15.31 -8.87 -15.99
N ALA A 229 14.03 -8.58 -15.78
CA ALA A 229 12.98 -8.66 -16.78
C ALA A 229 12.88 -7.34 -17.57
N ASP A 230 12.41 -7.41 -18.81
CA ASP A 230 11.98 -6.21 -19.55
C ASP A 230 10.46 -6.10 -19.44
N VAL A 231 9.97 -5.02 -18.84
CA VAL A 231 8.54 -4.73 -18.68
C VAL A 231 8.23 -3.45 -19.45
N ASP A 232 7.58 -3.56 -20.60
CA ASP A 232 7.30 -2.44 -21.53
C ASP A 232 8.54 -1.61 -21.87
N GLY A 233 9.68 -2.28 -22.13
CA GLY A 233 10.95 -1.64 -22.45
C GLY A 233 11.73 -1.10 -21.26
N LYS A 234 11.28 -1.36 -20.03
CA LYS A 234 11.97 -0.94 -18.79
C LYS A 234 12.53 -2.15 -18.04
N PRO A 235 13.77 -2.08 -17.53
CA PRO A 235 14.34 -3.13 -16.72
C PRO A 235 13.67 -3.19 -15.35
N VAL A 236 13.30 -4.40 -14.91
CA VAL A 236 12.74 -4.69 -13.58
C VAL A 236 13.51 -5.84 -12.97
N ASP A 237 14.07 -5.64 -11.78
CA ASP A 237 14.85 -6.66 -11.09
C ASP A 237 13.96 -7.70 -10.43
N MET A 238 14.42 -8.95 -10.52
CA MET A 238 13.78 -10.13 -9.94
C MET A 238 14.70 -10.76 -8.87
N PRO A 239 14.15 -11.27 -7.77
CA PRO A 239 14.94 -11.90 -6.72
C PRO A 239 15.63 -13.19 -7.20
N VAL A 240 14.98 -13.92 -8.12
CA VAL A 240 15.46 -15.15 -8.73
C VAL A 240 15.30 -15.09 -10.24
N ALA A 241 16.31 -15.50 -10.97
CA ALA A 241 16.23 -15.55 -12.43
C ALA A 241 15.29 -16.68 -12.90
N PRO A 242 14.55 -16.49 -13.99
CA PRO A 242 13.77 -17.55 -14.63
C PRO A 242 14.67 -18.73 -15.02
N TYR A 243 14.14 -19.95 -14.90
CA TYR A 243 14.83 -21.18 -15.31
C TYR A 243 13.86 -22.21 -15.86
N ILE A 244 14.38 -23.24 -16.55
CA ILE A 244 13.58 -24.37 -17.02
C ILE A 244 13.67 -25.52 -16.05
N ARG A 245 12.50 -26.09 -15.72
CA ARG A 245 12.35 -27.34 -14.96
C ARG A 245 11.20 -28.14 -15.58
N LEU A 246 11.40 -29.43 -15.80
CA LEU A 246 10.42 -30.32 -16.43
C LEU A 246 9.83 -29.72 -17.73
N ASP A 247 10.71 -29.17 -18.58
CA ASP A 247 10.36 -28.50 -19.83
C ASP A 247 9.40 -27.30 -19.69
N ARG A 248 9.32 -26.72 -18.48
CA ARG A 248 8.52 -25.53 -18.20
C ARG A 248 9.40 -24.39 -17.72
N LEU A 249 9.11 -23.18 -18.23
CA LEU A 249 9.75 -21.98 -17.75
C LEU A 249 9.11 -21.58 -16.41
N LEU A 250 9.90 -21.64 -15.35
CA LEU A 250 9.53 -21.16 -14.02
C LEU A 250 9.99 -19.70 -13.87
N VAL A 251 9.08 -18.89 -13.33
CA VAL A 251 9.27 -17.44 -13.12
C VAL A 251 8.86 -17.04 -11.72
N PRO A 252 9.46 -16.00 -11.12
CA PRO A 252 9.01 -15.49 -9.83
C PRO A 252 7.56 -15.00 -9.91
N VAL A 253 6.68 -15.59 -9.12
CA VAL A 253 5.23 -15.27 -9.10
C VAL A 253 5.01 -13.77 -9.01
N ARG A 254 5.63 -13.13 -8.02
CA ARG A 254 5.43 -11.71 -7.74
C ARG A 254 5.84 -10.81 -8.89
N ALA A 255 7.00 -11.06 -9.50
CA ALA A 255 7.49 -10.22 -10.59
C ALA A 255 6.53 -10.21 -11.80
N VAL A 256 5.94 -11.37 -12.13
CA VAL A 256 4.98 -11.48 -13.22
C VAL A 256 3.61 -10.93 -12.82
N ALA A 257 3.14 -11.26 -11.60
CA ALA A 257 1.86 -10.79 -11.07
C ALA A 257 1.82 -9.25 -10.98
N ASP A 258 2.85 -8.64 -10.39
CA ASP A 258 2.96 -7.18 -10.28
C ASP A 258 2.96 -6.51 -11.66
N ALA A 259 3.73 -7.04 -12.61
CA ALA A 259 3.76 -6.52 -13.98
C ALA A 259 2.42 -6.67 -14.71
N LEU A 260 1.63 -7.70 -14.37
CA LEU A 260 0.27 -7.89 -14.89
C LEU A 260 -0.81 -7.15 -14.06
N GLY A 261 -0.41 -6.33 -13.11
CA GLY A 261 -1.31 -5.51 -12.30
C GLY A 261 -2.12 -6.28 -11.26
N CYS A 262 -1.63 -7.46 -10.84
CA CYS A 262 -2.23 -8.22 -9.74
C CYS A 262 -1.69 -7.74 -8.39
N THR A 263 -2.53 -7.81 -7.36
CA THR A 263 -2.06 -7.79 -5.97
C THR A 263 -1.73 -9.22 -5.53
N VAL A 264 -0.66 -9.41 -4.76
CA VAL A 264 -0.20 -10.72 -4.30
C VAL A 264 -0.21 -10.77 -2.78
N THR A 265 -0.97 -11.69 -2.20
CA THR A 265 -0.95 -12.01 -0.77
C THR A 265 -0.31 -13.37 -0.54
N TRP A 266 0.28 -13.59 0.64
CA TRP A 266 0.91 -14.84 1.03
C TRP A 266 0.38 -15.33 2.37
N ASP A 267 -0.11 -16.56 2.40
CA ASP A 267 -0.44 -17.27 3.64
C ASP A 267 0.66 -18.28 3.95
N ALA A 268 1.44 -17.99 4.98
CA ALA A 268 2.55 -18.84 5.41
C ALA A 268 2.08 -20.18 6.02
N THR A 269 0.86 -20.23 6.54
CA THR A 269 0.31 -21.45 7.18
C THR A 269 -0.04 -22.50 6.13
N SER A 270 -0.68 -22.10 5.04
CA SER A 270 -1.06 -22.97 3.94
C SER A 270 0.00 -23.04 2.83
N GLY A 271 1.03 -22.18 2.86
CA GLY A 271 1.99 -22.05 1.78
C GLY A 271 1.37 -21.58 0.48
N THR A 272 0.34 -20.70 0.54
CA THR A 272 -0.47 -20.30 -0.60
C THR A 272 -0.24 -18.83 -0.95
N ALA A 273 0.08 -18.56 -2.21
CA ALA A 273 0.03 -17.22 -2.80
C ALA A 273 -1.33 -16.99 -3.47
N THR A 274 -1.99 -15.89 -3.13
CA THR A 274 -3.24 -15.47 -3.79
C THR A 274 -2.96 -14.20 -4.61
N LEU A 275 -3.29 -14.25 -5.90
CA LEU A 275 -3.18 -13.14 -6.83
C LEU A 275 -4.58 -12.64 -7.13
N THR A 276 -4.81 -11.36 -6.96
CA THR A 276 -6.10 -10.72 -7.25
C THR A 276 -5.92 -9.67 -8.36
N SER A 277 -6.74 -9.74 -9.38
CA SER A 277 -6.79 -8.81 -10.50
C SER A 277 -8.23 -8.48 -10.88
N GLU A 278 -8.44 -7.66 -11.89
CA GLU A 278 -9.76 -7.40 -12.49
C GLU A 278 -10.35 -8.65 -13.17
N GLU A 279 -9.49 -9.53 -13.66
CA GLU A 279 -9.89 -10.79 -14.29
C GLU A 279 -10.28 -11.87 -13.27
N GLY A 280 -9.98 -11.67 -11.97
CA GLY A 280 -10.36 -12.58 -10.91
C GLY A 280 -9.24 -12.90 -9.91
N VAL A 281 -9.42 -14.02 -9.24
CA VAL A 281 -8.55 -14.49 -8.15
C VAL A 281 -7.87 -15.80 -8.53
N LEU A 282 -6.54 -15.84 -8.41
CA LEU A 282 -5.74 -17.05 -8.57
C LEU A 282 -5.14 -17.44 -7.21
N ALA A 283 -5.22 -18.72 -6.83
CA ALA A 283 -4.54 -19.21 -5.65
C ALA A 283 -3.61 -20.37 -6.01
N LEU A 284 -2.37 -20.27 -5.53
CA LEU A 284 -1.24 -21.15 -5.83
C LEU A 284 -0.63 -21.63 -4.54
N THR A 285 -0.69 -22.95 -4.30
CA THR A 285 -0.05 -23.55 -3.13
C THR A 285 1.30 -24.16 -3.53
N ALA A 286 2.33 -23.89 -2.74
CA ALA A 286 3.66 -24.46 -2.97
C ALA A 286 3.59 -25.98 -3.02
N HIS A 287 4.28 -26.59 -3.99
CA HIS A 287 4.33 -28.04 -4.25
C HIS A 287 3.00 -28.70 -4.63
N SER A 288 1.92 -27.92 -4.84
CA SER A 288 0.65 -28.43 -5.35
C SER A 288 0.57 -28.20 -6.87
N PRO A 289 0.26 -29.21 -7.67
CA PRO A 289 0.07 -29.04 -9.11
C PRO A 289 -1.30 -28.44 -9.45
N VAL A 290 -2.08 -28.00 -8.47
CA VAL A 290 -3.42 -27.45 -8.68
C VAL A 290 -3.40 -25.95 -8.47
N LEU A 291 -3.65 -25.18 -9.54
CA LEU A 291 -3.97 -23.75 -9.53
C LEU A 291 -5.47 -23.56 -9.35
N GLN A 292 -5.89 -22.73 -8.41
CA GLN A 292 -7.29 -22.31 -8.32
C GLN A 292 -7.48 -21.03 -9.15
N VAL A 293 -8.39 -21.07 -10.12
CA VAL A 293 -8.76 -19.90 -10.94
C VAL A 293 -10.24 -19.57 -10.63
N ASN A 294 -10.48 -18.48 -9.93
CA ASN A 294 -11.84 -18.13 -9.46
C ASN A 294 -12.55 -19.28 -8.73
N GLY A 295 -11.81 -20.00 -7.88
CA GLY A 295 -12.30 -21.16 -7.12
C GLY A 295 -12.46 -22.44 -7.94
N LYS A 296 -12.08 -22.46 -9.22
CA LYS A 296 -12.09 -23.67 -10.07
C LYS A 296 -10.66 -24.23 -10.17
N PRO A 297 -10.47 -25.54 -9.95
CA PRO A 297 -9.16 -26.16 -10.05
C PRO A 297 -8.72 -26.31 -11.52
N VAL A 298 -7.45 -26.00 -11.77
CA VAL A 298 -6.73 -26.19 -13.04
C VAL A 298 -5.47 -26.98 -12.72
N GLU A 299 -5.31 -28.15 -13.31
CA GLU A 299 -4.09 -28.96 -13.14
C GLU A 299 -2.94 -28.38 -13.94
N MET A 300 -1.80 -28.25 -13.28
CA MET A 300 -0.53 -27.81 -13.86
C MET A 300 0.38 -29.02 -14.05
N ASP A 301 1.14 -29.02 -15.11
CA ASP A 301 2.12 -30.07 -15.42
C ASP A 301 3.46 -29.88 -14.65
N ALA A 302 3.62 -28.76 -13.95
CA ALA A 302 4.69 -28.54 -12.98
C ALA A 302 4.14 -27.72 -11.80
N ALA A 303 4.40 -28.18 -10.59
CA ALA A 303 3.95 -27.49 -9.37
C ALA A 303 4.81 -26.25 -9.08
N PRO A 304 4.24 -25.19 -8.47
CA PRO A 304 4.99 -24.10 -7.90
C PRO A 304 5.99 -24.60 -6.85
N GLU A 305 7.14 -23.94 -6.77
CA GLU A 305 8.14 -24.27 -5.74
C GLU A 305 8.70 -23.01 -5.08
N ILE A 306 9.16 -23.14 -3.86
CA ILE A 306 9.82 -22.07 -3.13
C ILE A 306 11.33 -22.29 -3.21
N VAL A 307 12.06 -21.26 -3.66
CA VAL A 307 13.52 -21.31 -3.84
C VAL A 307 14.22 -20.15 -3.15
N GLY A 308 15.50 -20.32 -2.86
CA GLY A 308 16.33 -19.29 -2.24
C GLY A 308 15.76 -18.82 -0.89
N SER A 309 15.64 -17.53 -0.73
CA SER A 309 15.15 -16.86 0.49
C SER A 309 13.62 -16.76 0.60
N GLY A 310 12.85 -17.64 -0.09
CA GLY A 310 11.40 -17.65 0.00
C GLY A 310 10.67 -17.17 -1.26
N THR A 311 11.34 -17.18 -2.41
CA THR A 311 10.70 -16.81 -3.68
C THR A 311 9.89 -17.99 -4.24
N MET A 312 8.58 -17.79 -4.43
CA MET A 312 7.75 -18.75 -5.14
C MET A 312 7.95 -18.63 -6.64
N MET A 313 8.30 -19.76 -7.26
CA MET A 313 8.45 -19.91 -8.72
C MET A 313 7.26 -20.68 -9.27
N ILE A 314 6.73 -20.28 -10.42
CA ILE A 314 5.56 -20.88 -11.08
C ILE A 314 5.81 -21.06 -12.57
N PRO A 315 5.24 -22.07 -13.24
CA PRO A 315 5.25 -22.15 -14.68
C PRO A 315 4.54 -20.94 -15.30
N ALA A 316 5.29 -20.16 -16.10
CA ALA A 316 4.84 -18.85 -16.64
C ALA A 316 3.53 -18.93 -17.44
N ARG A 317 3.31 -20.05 -18.14
CA ARG A 317 2.13 -20.25 -18.98
C ARG A 317 0.84 -20.16 -18.19
N TYR A 318 0.75 -20.86 -17.06
CA TYR A 318 -0.50 -20.96 -16.29
C TYR A 318 -0.94 -19.63 -15.70
N ILE A 319 0.01 -18.83 -15.18
CA ILE A 319 -0.32 -17.49 -14.68
C ILE A 319 -0.73 -16.56 -15.81
N ALA A 320 -0.04 -16.63 -16.95
CA ALA A 320 -0.33 -15.79 -18.10
C ALA A 320 -1.72 -16.12 -18.70
N GLU A 321 -2.01 -17.40 -18.95
CA GLU A 321 -3.29 -17.85 -19.50
C GLU A 321 -4.47 -17.51 -18.56
N ALA A 322 -4.30 -17.71 -17.25
CA ALA A 322 -5.33 -17.37 -16.27
C ALA A 322 -5.61 -15.86 -16.18
N LEU A 323 -4.67 -15.03 -16.59
CA LEU A 323 -4.80 -13.56 -16.66
C LEU A 323 -5.02 -13.06 -18.11
N HIS A 324 -5.51 -13.93 -19.00
CA HIS A 324 -5.81 -13.59 -20.40
C HIS A 324 -4.63 -12.97 -21.14
N CYS A 325 -3.42 -13.56 -20.98
CA CYS A 325 -2.21 -13.16 -21.70
C CYS A 325 -1.74 -14.26 -22.65
N LYS A 326 -1.06 -13.87 -23.72
CA LYS A 326 -0.35 -14.79 -24.61
C LYS A 326 1.09 -14.96 -24.17
N VAL A 327 1.63 -16.17 -24.33
CA VAL A 327 3.04 -16.46 -24.12
C VAL A 327 3.67 -16.91 -25.42
N ALA A 328 4.71 -16.20 -25.84
CA ALA A 328 5.56 -16.59 -26.95
C ALA A 328 6.96 -16.97 -26.45
N TRP A 329 7.58 -17.96 -27.06
CA TRP A 329 8.92 -18.42 -26.72
C TRP A 329 9.90 -18.18 -27.87
N ASP A 330 10.97 -17.45 -27.59
CA ASP A 330 12.11 -17.27 -28.46
C ASP A 330 13.24 -18.21 -28.03
N ALA A 331 13.43 -19.30 -28.74
CA ALA A 331 14.41 -20.32 -28.41
C ALA A 331 15.88 -19.84 -28.54
N PRO A 332 16.28 -19.12 -29.62
CA PRO A 332 17.61 -18.55 -29.72
C PRO A 332 17.94 -17.57 -28.59
N ALA A 333 17.03 -16.66 -28.28
CA ALA A 333 17.20 -15.68 -27.19
C ALA A 333 16.95 -16.26 -25.81
N ARG A 334 16.42 -17.50 -25.70
CA ARG A 334 15.99 -18.13 -24.44
C ARG A 334 15.08 -17.23 -23.62
N THR A 335 14.14 -16.56 -24.29
CA THR A 335 13.29 -15.52 -23.72
C THR A 335 11.82 -15.86 -23.95
N ALA A 336 11.04 -15.81 -22.88
CA ALA A 336 9.59 -15.81 -22.98
C ALA A 336 9.07 -14.38 -23.02
N THR A 337 8.11 -14.13 -23.92
CA THR A 337 7.38 -12.87 -24.00
C THR A 337 5.92 -13.12 -23.62
N ILE A 338 5.47 -12.50 -22.53
CA ILE A 338 4.07 -12.46 -22.11
C ILE A 338 3.46 -11.18 -22.64
N THR A 339 2.36 -11.29 -23.36
CA THR A 339 1.65 -10.12 -23.95
C THR A 339 0.22 -10.11 -23.47
N ALA A 340 -0.23 -9.00 -22.89
CA ALA A 340 -1.63 -8.78 -22.54
C ALA A 340 -2.50 -8.73 -23.81
N ILE A 341 -3.70 -9.33 -23.74
CA ILE A 341 -4.67 -9.34 -24.84
C ILE A 341 -5.70 -8.23 -24.62
#